data_14ba6ed411bcd7f35226fdd97c432630
#
_entry.id   14ba6ed411bcd7f35226fdd97c432630
#
_cell.length_a   1.000
_cell.length_b   1.000
_cell.length_c   1.000
_cell.angle_alpha   90.00
_cell.angle_beta   90.00
_cell.angle_gamma   90.00
#
_symmetry.space_group_name_H-M   'P 1'
#
loop_
_entity.id
_entity.type
_entity.pdbx_description
1 polymer ?
#
loop_
_entity_poly.entity_id
_entity_poly.type
_entity_poly.pdbx_seq_one_letter_code
_entity_poly.pdbx_strand_id
1 'polypeptide(L)'
;MAKKILTAAPLIDALLLQNLVVGDAKSLRAHESYSGERFAVSDVGGQDLSGASFSECEFVEMEANETNFRAATFVETHFGRLTAPIFIAPRSNFRDVSIEGSRLGSAEFYESTWKSVRFSHCRIGYLNLRGAHLRDVLFDDCVIDELDLGAATANRVSFTNTQVDTLDLTRSVLTNVDLRSLEVRHLTGVEHLKGATINSHQLAELAPFLANHLGIVLNE
;
A
#
# COMPACT_ATOMS: atom_id res chain seq x y z
N MET A 1 -5.18 1.95 -36.76
CA MET A 1 -4.20 1.64 -35.70
C MET A 1 -4.71 2.22 -34.39
N ALA A 2 -5.02 1.40 -33.40
CA ALA A 2 -5.40 1.88 -32.07
C ALA A 2 -4.22 2.64 -31.44
N LYS A 3 -4.45 3.86 -30.99
CA LYS A 3 -3.44 4.68 -30.30
C LYS A 3 -3.04 3.92 -29.02
N LYS A 4 -1.77 3.49 -28.94
CA LYS A 4 -1.25 2.83 -27.73
C LYS A 4 -1.31 3.86 -26.61
N ILE A 5 -2.29 3.73 -25.72
CA ILE A 5 -2.37 4.56 -24.53
C ILE A 5 -1.31 4.02 -23.57
N LEU A 6 -0.28 4.80 -23.32
CA LEU A 6 0.75 4.45 -22.33
C LEU A 6 0.17 4.75 -20.94
N THR A 7 0.16 3.75 -20.07
CA THR A 7 -0.17 3.93 -18.66
C THR A 7 0.90 4.80 -18.03
N ALA A 8 0.49 5.86 -17.35
CA ALA A 8 1.43 6.74 -16.65
C ALA A 8 1.96 6.03 -15.41
N ALA A 9 3.27 5.94 -15.28
CA ALA A 9 3.93 5.37 -14.12
C ALA A 9 3.78 6.27 -12.88
N PRO A 10 3.89 5.70 -11.66
CA PRO A 10 3.98 6.48 -10.43
C PRO A 10 5.14 7.46 -10.46
N LEU A 11 4.92 8.66 -9.92
CA LEU A 11 5.95 9.67 -9.70
C LEU A 11 6.38 9.58 -8.24
N ILE A 12 7.49 8.89 -7.99
CA ILE A 12 8.03 8.65 -6.66
C ILE A 12 9.46 9.15 -6.66
N ASP A 13 9.70 10.19 -5.89
CA ASP A 13 11.02 10.75 -5.70
C ASP A 13 11.83 9.92 -4.70
N ALA A 14 13.15 9.96 -4.80
CA ALA A 14 14.03 9.32 -3.84
C ALA A 14 13.92 10.03 -2.50
N LEU A 15 13.60 9.30 -1.45
CA LEU A 15 13.58 9.84 -0.09
C LEU A 15 15.04 10.01 0.41
N LEU A 16 15.42 11.23 0.76
CA LEU A 16 16.74 11.56 1.25
C LEU A 16 16.63 12.12 2.67
N LEU A 17 16.79 11.27 3.66
CA LEU A 17 16.84 11.67 5.07
C LEU A 17 18.28 11.95 5.49
N GLN A 18 18.55 13.14 6.02
CA GLN A 18 19.87 13.57 6.42
C GLN A 18 19.85 14.22 7.81
N ASN A 19 20.96 14.09 8.54
CA ASN A 19 21.15 14.72 9.84
C ASN A 19 20.09 14.39 10.90
N LEU A 20 19.55 13.15 10.85
CA LEU A 20 18.56 12.72 11.82
C LEU A 20 19.14 12.65 13.24
N VAL A 21 18.37 13.12 14.20
CA VAL A 21 18.68 13.01 15.63
C VAL A 21 18.12 11.70 16.17
N VAL A 22 18.81 11.07 17.11
CA VAL A 22 18.30 9.84 17.74
C VAL A 22 17.07 10.19 18.57
N GLY A 23 15.92 9.62 18.19
CA GLY A 23 14.66 9.75 18.90
C GLY A 23 14.48 8.66 19.97
N ASP A 24 13.68 8.96 20.98
CA ASP A 24 13.25 7.98 22.00
C ASP A 24 11.81 7.54 21.73
N ALA A 25 11.65 6.31 21.23
CA ALA A 25 10.33 5.75 20.92
C ALA A 25 9.40 5.65 22.15
N LYS A 26 9.94 5.61 23.37
CA LYS A 26 9.16 5.64 24.61
C LYS A 26 8.55 7.01 24.89
N SER A 27 9.07 8.05 24.28
CA SER A 27 8.54 9.41 24.41
C SER A 27 7.39 9.71 23.45
N LEU A 28 7.14 8.83 22.47
CA LEU A 28 6.06 9.02 21.50
C LEU A 28 4.68 9.09 22.17
N ARG A 29 3.85 10.02 21.72
CA ARG A 29 2.48 10.24 22.24
C ARG A 29 1.51 10.57 21.12
N ALA A 30 0.24 10.30 21.37
CA ALA A 30 -0.84 10.71 20.47
C ALA A 30 -0.88 12.25 20.32
N HIS A 31 -1.22 12.70 19.10
CA HIS A 31 -1.36 14.12 18.73
C HIS A 31 -0.10 14.96 18.83
N GLU A 32 1.07 14.38 19.10
CA GLU A 32 2.34 15.09 19.12
C GLU A 32 3.03 15.07 17.75
N SER A 33 4.00 15.95 17.56
CA SER A 33 4.73 16.09 16.30
C SER A 33 6.23 15.82 16.51
N TYR A 34 6.79 15.02 15.61
CA TYR A 34 8.20 14.59 15.60
C TYR A 34 8.80 14.94 14.25
N SER A 35 10.00 15.48 14.23
CA SER A 35 10.65 15.90 12.99
C SER A 35 12.17 15.71 13.03
N GLY A 36 12.72 15.13 11.95
CA GLY A 36 14.15 14.91 11.82
C GLY A 36 14.70 13.87 12.79
N GLU A 37 13.89 12.90 13.19
CA GLU A 37 14.26 11.90 14.19
C GLU A 37 14.40 10.50 13.59
N ARG A 38 15.35 9.75 14.16
CA ARG A 38 15.55 8.33 13.87
C ARG A 38 15.23 7.49 15.11
N PHE A 39 14.25 6.62 14.98
CA PHE A 39 13.84 5.64 15.97
C PHE A 39 14.36 4.27 15.56
N ALA A 40 15.37 3.75 16.22
CA ALA A 40 16.01 2.49 15.88
C ALA A 40 15.79 1.45 16.97
N VAL A 41 15.52 0.19 16.56
CA VAL A 41 15.34 -0.98 17.43
C VAL A 41 14.37 -0.64 18.58
N SER A 42 13.13 -0.33 18.21
CA SER A 42 12.13 0.14 19.19
C SER A 42 10.87 -0.72 19.15
N ASP A 43 10.32 -0.94 20.34
CA ASP A 43 9.01 -1.56 20.52
C ASP A 43 8.00 -0.48 20.94
N VAL A 44 7.01 -0.25 20.10
CA VAL A 44 5.89 0.65 20.36
C VAL A 44 4.55 -0.11 20.40
N GLY A 45 4.62 -1.43 20.54
CA GLY A 45 3.45 -2.30 20.57
C GLY A 45 2.39 -1.84 21.57
N GLY A 46 1.14 -1.80 21.13
CA GLY A 46 -0.02 -1.37 21.94
C GLY A 46 -0.06 0.10 22.32
N GLN A 47 0.90 0.95 21.84
CA GLN A 47 0.85 2.39 22.13
C GLN A 47 -0.25 3.10 21.34
N ASP A 48 -0.82 4.13 21.91
CA ASP A 48 -1.70 5.05 21.21
C ASP A 48 -0.88 6.22 20.65
N LEU A 49 -0.72 6.22 19.32
CA LEU A 49 -0.07 7.26 18.53
C LEU A 49 -1.06 7.90 17.54
N SER A 50 -2.36 7.85 17.89
CA SER A 50 -3.41 8.43 17.06
C SER A 50 -3.19 9.93 16.87
N GLY A 51 -3.37 10.40 15.63
CA GLY A 51 -3.18 11.80 15.27
C GLY A 51 -1.76 12.32 15.39
N ALA A 52 -0.76 11.49 15.70
CA ALA A 52 0.64 11.91 15.73
C ALA A 52 1.13 12.29 14.33
N SER A 53 2.09 13.19 14.25
CA SER A 53 2.69 13.64 13.01
C SER A 53 4.19 13.35 13.01
N PHE A 54 4.66 12.69 11.96
CA PHE A 54 6.06 12.36 11.74
C PHE A 54 6.52 13.00 10.43
N SER A 55 7.52 13.85 10.48
CA SER A 55 8.09 14.51 9.31
C SER A 55 9.60 14.30 9.28
N GLU A 56 10.12 13.89 8.12
CA GLU A 56 11.55 13.60 7.96
C GLU A 56 12.06 12.59 9.01
N CYS A 57 11.24 11.57 9.31
CA CYS A 57 11.56 10.57 10.33
C CYS A 57 11.96 9.23 9.72
N GLU A 58 12.78 8.49 10.46
CA GLU A 58 13.20 7.14 10.11
C GLU A 58 12.89 6.17 11.25
N PHE A 59 12.16 5.09 10.93
CA PHE A 59 11.91 3.98 11.83
C PHE A 59 12.64 2.74 11.31
N VAL A 60 13.56 2.21 12.10
CA VAL A 60 14.38 1.04 11.71
C VAL A 60 14.20 -0.07 12.73
N GLU A 61 13.83 -1.28 12.25
CA GLU A 61 13.60 -2.44 13.12
C GLU A 61 12.58 -2.15 14.23
N MET A 62 11.47 -1.52 13.85
CA MET A 62 10.41 -1.19 14.81
C MET A 62 9.41 -2.34 14.94
N GLU A 63 9.09 -2.73 16.15
CA GLU A 63 7.95 -3.58 16.48
C GLU A 63 6.74 -2.69 16.82
N ALA A 64 5.65 -2.84 16.06
CA ALA A 64 4.46 -1.97 16.18
C ALA A 64 3.15 -2.78 16.21
N ASN A 65 3.17 -3.94 16.88
CA ASN A 65 1.96 -4.75 17.00
C ASN A 65 0.87 -4.01 17.77
N GLU A 66 -0.32 -3.91 17.18
CA GLU A 66 -1.49 -3.21 17.76
C GLU A 66 -1.23 -1.74 18.13
N THR A 67 -0.18 -1.13 17.58
CA THR A 67 0.05 0.31 17.74
C THR A 67 -1.01 1.07 16.95
N ASN A 68 -1.67 2.00 17.61
CA ASN A 68 -2.74 2.79 17.02
C ASN A 68 -2.20 4.06 16.36
N PHE A 69 -2.06 4.04 15.04
CA PHE A 69 -1.71 5.21 14.20
C PHE A 69 -2.95 5.82 13.50
N ARG A 70 -4.15 5.64 14.02
CA ARG A 70 -5.35 6.22 13.44
C ARG A 70 -5.18 7.72 13.22
N ALA A 71 -5.50 8.21 12.01
CA ALA A 71 -5.39 9.61 11.62
C ALA A 71 -3.97 10.21 11.79
N ALA A 72 -2.94 9.39 11.93
CA ALA A 72 -1.56 9.87 11.97
C ALA A 72 -1.13 10.40 10.60
N THR A 73 -0.12 11.26 10.59
CA THR A 73 0.46 11.84 9.38
C THR A 73 1.93 11.48 9.29
N PHE A 74 2.34 10.93 8.14
CA PHE A 74 3.72 10.60 7.83
C PHE A 74 4.12 11.35 6.57
N VAL A 75 5.13 12.18 6.67
CA VAL A 75 5.67 12.99 5.58
C VAL A 75 7.18 12.76 5.50
N GLU A 76 7.67 12.45 4.29
CA GLU A 76 9.10 12.20 4.10
C GLU A 76 9.64 11.20 5.14
N THR A 77 8.94 10.07 5.30
CA THR A 77 9.21 9.10 6.37
C THR A 77 9.61 7.74 5.80
N HIS A 78 10.65 7.14 6.39
CA HIS A 78 11.10 5.80 6.05
C HIS A 78 10.81 4.80 7.15
N PHE A 79 10.24 3.65 6.78
CA PHE A 79 10.09 2.48 7.62
C PHE A 79 10.96 1.33 7.07
N GLY A 80 12.04 1.02 7.76
CA GLY A 80 12.92 -0.10 7.45
C GLY A 80 12.73 -1.27 8.40
N ARG A 81 12.40 -2.45 7.88
CA ARG A 81 12.22 -3.70 8.65
C ARG A 81 11.20 -3.57 9.79
N LEU A 82 10.08 -2.90 9.53
CA LEU A 82 8.93 -2.82 10.43
C LEU A 82 8.30 -4.21 10.57
N THR A 83 8.02 -4.61 11.82
CA THR A 83 7.29 -5.84 12.13
C THR A 83 6.02 -5.52 12.90
N ALA A 84 4.86 -5.91 12.38
CA ALA A 84 3.58 -5.74 13.05
C ALA A 84 2.61 -6.86 12.62
N PRO A 85 2.32 -7.85 13.49
CA PRO A 85 1.21 -8.77 13.25
C PRO A 85 -0.11 -8.05 12.96
N ILE A 86 -0.39 -6.93 13.66
CA ILE A 86 -1.53 -6.04 13.41
C ILE A 86 -1.01 -4.60 13.38
N PHE A 87 -1.09 -3.96 12.20
CA PHE A 87 -0.72 -2.56 12.00
C PHE A 87 -1.97 -1.70 11.79
N ILE A 88 -2.24 -0.76 12.68
CA ILE A 88 -3.49 0.00 12.72
C ILE A 88 -3.24 1.46 12.34
N ALA A 89 -3.48 1.82 11.07
CA ALA A 89 -3.30 3.17 10.55
C ALA A 89 -4.47 3.64 9.65
N PRO A 90 -5.75 3.49 10.07
CA PRO A 90 -6.86 3.95 9.27
C PRO A 90 -6.95 5.48 9.28
N ARG A 91 -7.46 6.05 8.20
CA ARG A 91 -7.66 7.50 8.01
C ARG A 91 -6.38 8.33 8.12
N SER A 92 -5.23 7.68 7.99
CA SER A 92 -3.92 8.34 8.06
C SER A 92 -3.53 8.95 6.72
N ASN A 93 -2.54 9.84 6.78
CA ASN A 93 -1.98 10.49 5.62
C ASN A 93 -0.51 10.09 5.44
N PHE A 94 -0.17 9.57 4.27
CA PHE A 94 1.20 9.20 3.89
C PHE A 94 1.61 10.01 2.67
N ARG A 95 2.66 10.79 2.81
CA ARG A 95 3.24 11.58 1.72
C ARG A 95 4.75 11.41 1.66
N ASP A 96 5.24 10.98 0.50
CA ASP A 96 6.68 10.74 0.27
C ASP A 96 7.23 9.71 1.29
N VAL A 97 6.59 8.53 1.35
CA VAL A 97 6.89 7.48 2.34
C VAL A 97 7.44 6.23 1.68
N SER A 98 8.48 5.68 2.29
CA SER A 98 9.05 4.38 1.91
C SER A 98 8.91 3.37 3.04
N ILE A 99 8.43 2.16 2.70
CA ILE A 99 8.29 1.03 3.62
C ILE A 99 9.08 -0.14 3.01
N GLU A 100 10.18 -0.54 3.66
CA GLU A 100 11.12 -1.49 3.11
C GLU A 100 11.36 -2.69 4.01
N GLY A 101 11.46 -3.90 3.43
CA GLY A 101 11.83 -5.13 4.11
C GLY A 101 10.93 -5.52 5.27
N SER A 102 9.67 -5.04 5.27
CA SER A 102 8.76 -5.08 6.41
C SER A 102 7.84 -6.31 6.37
N ARG A 103 7.39 -6.73 7.55
CA ARG A 103 6.47 -7.86 7.72
C ARG A 103 5.23 -7.41 8.48
N LEU A 104 4.10 -7.41 7.80
CA LEU A 104 2.81 -7.02 8.34
C LEU A 104 1.83 -8.20 8.23
N GLY A 105 1.19 -8.59 9.32
CA GLY A 105 0.13 -9.61 9.27
C GLY A 105 -1.16 -9.03 8.72
N SER A 106 -1.85 -8.18 9.49
CA SER A 106 -2.97 -7.35 9.03
C SER A 106 -2.57 -5.89 9.06
N ALA A 107 -2.67 -5.21 7.93
CA ALA A 107 -2.29 -3.81 7.77
C ALA A 107 -3.53 -2.98 7.41
N GLU A 108 -4.06 -2.27 8.39
CA GLU A 108 -5.31 -1.51 8.31
C GLU A 108 -5.05 -0.07 7.91
N PHE A 109 -5.22 0.24 6.62
CA PHE A 109 -5.07 1.59 6.06
C PHE A 109 -6.35 2.11 5.41
N TYR A 110 -7.52 1.58 5.80
CA TYR A 110 -8.78 1.99 5.19
C TYR A 110 -9.05 3.49 5.36
N GLU A 111 -9.67 4.10 4.36
CA GLU A 111 -9.98 5.54 4.32
C GLU A 111 -8.74 6.45 4.45
N SER A 112 -7.54 5.94 4.18
CA SER A 112 -6.29 6.71 4.21
C SER A 112 -6.03 7.45 2.90
N THR A 113 -5.11 8.42 2.95
CA THR A 113 -4.63 9.15 1.76
C THR A 113 -3.15 8.90 1.57
N TRP A 114 -2.78 8.38 0.41
CA TRP A 114 -1.40 8.08 0.04
C TRP A 114 -0.98 8.89 -1.18
N LYS A 115 0.17 9.54 -1.10
CA LYS A 115 0.80 10.23 -2.20
C LYS A 115 2.30 9.98 -2.22
N SER A 116 2.83 9.45 -3.33
CA SER A 116 4.25 9.12 -3.44
C SER A 116 4.68 8.12 -2.36
N VAL A 117 4.09 6.90 -2.40
CA VAL A 117 4.34 5.84 -1.41
C VAL A 117 4.94 4.62 -2.10
N ARG A 118 6.02 4.11 -1.53
CA ARG A 118 6.69 2.91 -2.01
C ARG A 118 6.74 1.83 -0.93
N PHE A 119 6.28 0.63 -1.28
CA PHE A 119 6.58 -0.61 -0.56
C PHE A 119 7.63 -1.38 -1.36
N SER A 120 8.69 -1.84 -0.70
CA SER A 120 9.71 -2.67 -1.32
C SER A 120 10.11 -3.84 -0.43
N HIS A 121 10.24 -5.03 -1.03
CA HIS A 121 10.64 -6.26 -0.34
C HIS A 121 9.79 -6.58 0.89
N CYS A 122 8.49 -6.26 0.86
CA CYS A 122 7.57 -6.45 1.98
C CYS A 122 6.79 -7.76 1.86
N ARG A 123 6.48 -8.35 3.01
CA ARG A 123 5.52 -9.45 3.13
C ARG A 123 4.33 -9.02 3.97
N ILE A 124 3.12 -9.10 3.39
CA ILE A 124 1.89 -8.59 3.99
C ILE A 124 0.80 -9.67 3.87
N GLY A 125 0.20 -10.08 4.99
CA GLY A 125 -0.91 -11.04 4.97
C GLY A 125 -2.18 -10.37 4.43
N TYR A 126 -2.67 -9.33 5.08
CA TYR A 126 -3.85 -8.59 4.63
C TYR A 126 -3.53 -7.09 4.55
N LEU A 127 -3.70 -6.49 3.38
CA LEU A 127 -3.54 -5.06 3.15
C LEU A 127 -4.90 -4.43 2.86
N ASN A 128 -5.46 -3.79 3.87
CA ASN A 128 -6.76 -3.12 3.80
C ASN A 128 -6.60 -1.65 3.37
N LEU A 129 -6.90 -1.38 2.12
CA LEU A 129 -6.94 -0.03 1.54
C LEU A 129 -8.37 0.37 1.12
N ARG A 130 -9.37 -0.22 1.74
CA ARG A 130 -10.78 0.06 1.44
C ARG A 130 -11.09 1.55 1.62
N GLY A 131 -11.68 2.16 0.57
CA GLY A 131 -12.02 3.58 0.57
C GLY A 131 -10.82 4.53 0.58
N ALA A 132 -9.60 4.03 0.39
CA ALA A 132 -8.40 4.87 0.38
C ALA A 132 -8.26 5.69 -0.91
N HIS A 133 -7.55 6.81 -0.81
CA HIS A 133 -7.14 7.64 -1.94
C HIS A 133 -5.65 7.45 -2.22
N LEU A 134 -5.33 6.74 -3.31
CA LEU A 134 -3.98 6.36 -3.68
C LEU A 134 -3.52 7.15 -4.91
N ARG A 135 -2.40 7.83 -4.80
CA ARG A 135 -1.77 8.53 -5.91
C ARG A 135 -0.25 8.33 -5.88
N ASP A 136 0.30 7.87 -7.01
CA ASP A 136 1.73 7.61 -7.13
C ASP A 136 2.18 6.56 -6.11
N VAL A 137 1.73 5.31 -6.28
CA VAL A 137 2.06 4.20 -5.37
C VAL A 137 2.76 3.08 -6.13
N LEU A 138 3.84 2.59 -5.57
CA LEU A 138 4.63 1.48 -6.11
C LEU A 138 4.74 0.35 -5.08
N PHE A 139 4.39 -0.85 -5.51
CA PHE A 139 4.73 -2.09 -4.83
C PHE A 139 5.82 -2.79 -5.64
N ASP A 140 6.97 -3.08 -5.02
CA ASP A 140 8.17 -3.57 -5.67
C ASP A 140 8.73 -4.76 -4.88
N ASP A 141 8.86 -5.93 -5.52
CA ASP A 141 9.28 -7.18 -4.88
C ASP A 141 8.47 -7.52 -3.61
N CYS A 142 7.16 -7.34 -3.64
CA CYS A 142 6.29 -7.62 -2.49
C CYS A 142 5.51 -8.93 -2.66
N VAL A 143 5.19 -9.55 -1.53
CA VAL A 143 4.25 -10.67 -1.45
C VAL A 143 3.09 -10.27 -0.54
N ILE A 144 1.87 -10.27 -1.07
CA ILE A 144 0.65 -9.86 -0.37
C ILE A 144 -0.36 -11.00 -0.50
N ASP A 145 -0.81 -11.56 0.62
CA ASP A 145 -1.77 -12.66 0.55
C ASP A 145 -3.16 -12.11 0.15
N GLU A 146 -3.61 -10.98 0.71
CA GLU A 146 -4.86 -10.33 0.32
C GLU A 146 -4.70 -8.80 0.24
N LEU A 147 -5.08 -8.22 -0.91
CA LEU A 147 -5.12 -6.76 -1.16
C LEU A 147 -6.55 -6.32 -1.39
N ASP A 148 -7.09 -5.55 -0.45
CA ASP A 148 -8.43 -4.97 -0.55
C ASP A 148 -8.37 -3.49 -0.99
N LEU A 149 -8.72 -3.24 -2.24
CA LEU A 149 -8.90 -1.92 -2.84
C LEU A 149 -10.40 -1.57 -2.98
N GLY A 150 -11.27 -2.22 -2.25
CA GLY A 150 -12.70 -1.99 -2.31
C GLY A 150 -13.07 -0.51 -2.10
N ALA A 151 -13.83 0.08 -3.01
CA ALA A 151 -14.21 1.49 -3.02
C ALA A 151 -13.02 2.49 -2.98
N ALA A 152 -11.79 2.04 -3.20
CA ALA A 152 -10.63 2.92 -3.27
C ALA A 152 -10.60 3.71 -4.59
N THR A 153 -9.97 4.88 -4.56
CA THR A 153 -9.60 5.65 -5.76
C THR A 153 -8.10 5.56 -5.97
N ALA A 154 -7.68 4.93 -7.06
CA ALA A 154 -6.27 4.69 -7.36
C ALA A 154 -5.85 5.38 -8.67
N ASN A 155 -4.81 6.21 -8.59
CA ASN A 155 -4.25 6.91 -9.75
C ASN A 155 -2.72 6.76 -9.78
N ARG A 156 -2.19 6.21 -10.87
CA ARG A 156 -0.76 5.88 -11.05
C ARG A 156 -0.27 4.95 -9.95
N VAL A 157 -0.83 3.75 -9.93
CA VAL A 157 -0.39 2.65 -9.05
C VAL A 157 0.24 1.57 -9.92
N SER A 158 1.39 1.05 -9.52
CA SER A 158 2.06 -0.04 -10.23
C SER A 158 2.62 -1.08 -9.28
N PHE A 159 2.81 -2.25 -9.86
CA PHE A 159 3.36 -3.43 -9.19
C PHE A 159 4.53 -3.94 -10.03
N THR A 160 5.69 -4.14 -9.40
CA THR A 160 6.88 -4.72 -10.02
C THR A 160 7.27 -5.97 -9.25
N ASN A 161 7.43 -7.11 -9.92
CA ASN A 161 7.79 -8.40 -9.29
C ASN A 161 6.96 -8.71 -8.03
N THR A 162 5.69 -8.31 -8.04
CA THR A 162 4.82 -8.41 -6.86
C THR A 162 3.77 -9.48 -7.09
N GLN A 163 3.50 -10.27 -6.06
CA GLN A 163 2.48 -11.32 -6.05
C GLN A 163 1.36 -10.91 -5.09
N VAL A 164 0.11 -11.07 -5.53
CA VAL A 164 -1.10 -10.89 -4.72
C VAL A 164 -1.97 -12.13 -4.90
N ASP A 165 -2.21 -12.89 -3.83
CA ASP A 165 -3.05 -14.08 -3.95
C ASP A 165 -4.50 -13.69 -4.21
N THR A 166 -5.07 -12.81 -3.42
CA THR A 166 -6.44 -12.31 -3.57
C THR A 166 -6.46 -10.79 -3.74
N LEU A 167 -7.08 -10.29 -4.82
CA LEU A 167 -7.27 -8.87 -5.10
C LEU A 167 -8.76 -8.53 -5.14
N ASP A 168 -9.21 -7.62 -4.26
CA ASP A 168 -10.57 -7.06 -4.31
C ASP A 168 -10.57 -5.65 -4.91
N LEU A 169 -11.25 -5.48 -6.06
CA LEU A 169 -11.46 -4.19 -6.74
C LEU A 169 -12.91 -3.71 -6.64
N THR A 170 -13.74 -4.33 -5.81
CA THR A 170 -15.18 -4.02 -5.74
C THR A 170 -15.42 -2.53 -5.50
N ARG A 171 -16.12 -1.88 -6.42
CA ARG A 171 -16.42 -0.43 -6.41
C ARG A 171 -15.21 0.50 -6.46
N SER A 172 -14.03 0.00 -6.79
CA SER A 172 -12.85 0.84 -6.97
C SER A 172 -12.94 1.71 -8.22
N VAL A 173 -12.23 2.84 -8.22
CA VAL A 173 -12.05 3.74 -9.36
C VAL A 173 -10.58 3.79 -9.70
N LEU A 174 -10.21 3.21 -10.85
CA LEU A 174 -8.84 3.07 -11.28
C LEU A 174 -8.51 4.05 -12.41
N THR A 175 -7.33 4.65 -12.37
CA THR A 175 -6.77 5.50 -13.42
C THR A 175 -5.26 5.27 -13.52
N ASN A 176 -4.75 4.86 -14.67
CA ASN A 176 -3.34 4.53 -14.86
C ASN A 176 -2.82 3.49 -13.84
N VAL A 177 -3.59 2.45 -13.56
CA VAL A 177 -3.15 1.35 -12.68
C VAL A 177 -2.50 0.27 -13.55
N ASP A 178 -1.24 -0.01 -13.31
CA ASP A 178 -0.45 -0.98 -14.09
C ASP A 178 -0.39 -2.33 -13.37
N LEU A 179 -1.16 -3.28 -13.86
CA LEU A 179 -1.20 -4.65 -13.34
C LEU A 179 -0.34 -5.64 -14.15
N ARG A 180 0.38 -5.20 -15.21
CA ARG A 180 1.05 -6.11 -16.15
C ARG A 180 2.10 -7.02 -15.51
N SER A 181 2.73 -6.59 -14.43
CA SER A 181 3.75 -7.35 -13.69
C SER A 181 3.23 -7.90 -12.36
N LEU A 182 1.91 -7.86 -12.14
CA LEU A 182 1.27 -8.40 -10.96
C LEU A 182 0.79 -9.83 -11.24
N GLU A 183 1.15 -10.76 -10.39
CA GLU A 183 0.60 -12.11 -10.38
C GLU A 183 -0.58 -12.15 -9.40
N VAL A 184 -1.79 -12.49 -9.91
CA VAL A 184 -3.03 -12.58 -9.11
C VAL A 184 -3.68 -13.93 -9.33
N ARG A 185 -4.08 -14.63 -8.25
CA ARG A 185 -4.81 -15.90 -8.34
C ARG A 185 -6.32 -15.72 -8.27
N HIS A 186 -6.78 -14.84 -7.39
CA HIS A 186 -8.20 -14.60 -7.17
C HIS A 186 -8.50 -13.12 -7.33
N LEU A 187 -9.47 -12.79 -8.19
CA LEU A 187 -9.88 -11.41 -8.45
C LEU A 187 -11.38 -11.26 -8.20
N THR A 188 -11.75 -10.28 -7.37
CA THR A 188 -13.12 -9.86 -7.13
C THR A 188 -13.32 -8.44 -7.68
N GLY A 189 -14.52 -8.13 -8.22
CA GLY A 189 -14.81 -6.82 -8.80
C GLY A 189 -14.22 -6.63 -10.19
N VAL A 190 -14.21 -7.68 -11.02
CA VAL A 190 -13.69 -7.65 -12.41
C VAL A 190 -14.32 -6.55 -13.25
N GLU A 191 -15.55 -6.14 -12.97
CA GLU A 191 -16.28 -5.04 -13.61
C GLU A 191 -15.65 -3.67 -13.33
N HIS A 192 -14.79 -3.56 -12.33
CA HIS A 192 -14.09 -2.32 -11.95
C HIS A 192 -12.68 -2.20 -12.52
N LEU A 193 -12.27 -3.10 -13.42
CA LEU A 193 -10.96 -3.05 -14.08
C LEU A 193 -10.79 -1.87 -15.06
N LYS A 194 -11.84 -1.07 -15.30
CA LYS A 194 -11.70 0.12 -16.13
C LYS A 194 -10.63 1.07 -15.59
N GLY A 195 -9.64 1.42 -16.44
CA GLY A 195 -8.50 2.27 -16.06
C GLY A 195 -7.26 1.49 -15.61
N ALA A 196 -7.36 0.16 -15.49
CA ALA A 196 -6.22 -0.72 -15.35
C ALA A 196 -5.60 -1.08 -16.71
N THR A 197 -4.31 -1.40 -16.70
CA THR A 197 -3.57 -1.96 -17.83
C THR A 197 -3.10 -3.37 -17.48
N ILE A 198 -3.45 -4.33 -18.32
CA ILE A 198 -3.05 -5.74 -18.21
C ILE A 198 -2.31 -6.16 -19.47
N ASN A 199 -1.61 -7.28 -19.44
CA ASN A 199 -1.02 -7.92 -20.62
C ASN A 199 -1.94 -8.97 -21.24
N SER A 200 -1.54 -9.52 -22.40
CA SER A 200 -2.35 -10.50 -23.13
C SER A 200 -2.49 -11.84 -22.40
N HIS A 201 -1.49 -12.24 -21.62
CA HIS A 201 -1.54 -13.46 -20.80
C HIS A 201 -2.59 -13.31 -19.69
N GLN A 202 -2.52 -12.22 -18.95
CA GLN A 202 -3.50 -11.90 -17.90
C GLN A 202 -4.93 -11.80 -18.45
N LEU A 203 -5.11 -11.27 -19.68
CA LEU A 203 -6.43 -11.23 -20.30
C LEU A 203 -6.99 -12.66 -20.50
N ALA A 204 -6.16 -13.61 -20.94
CA ALA A 204 -6.56 -15.00 -21.09
C ALA A 204 -6.94 -15.65 -19.73
N GLU A 205 -6.19 -15.36 -18.69
CA GLU A 205 -6.47 -15.84 -17.32
C GLU A 205 -7.74 -15.22 -16.73
N LEU A 206 -8.03 -13.96 -17.08
CA LEU A 206 -9.24 -13.26 -16.63
C LEU A 206 -10.49 -13.65 -17.42
N ALA A 207 -10.37 -14.29 -18.60
CA ALA A 207 -11.49 -14.62 -19.45
C ALA A 207 -12.59 -15.44 -18.74
N PRO A 208 -12.30 -16.45 -17.91
CA PRO A 208 -13.34 -17.18 -17.16
C PRO A 208 -14.09 -16.29 -16.16
N PHE A 209 -13.40 -15.37 -15.49
CA PHE A 209 -14.02 -14.42 -14.54
C PHE A 209 -14.95 -13.44 -15.26
N LEU A 210 -14.50 -12.94 -16.42
CA LEU A 210 -15.30 -12.06 -17.28
C LEU A 210 -16.52 -12.79 -17.84
N ALA A 211 -16.35 -14.03 -18.29
CA ALA A 211 -17.46 -14.86 -18.77
C ALA A 211 -18.51 -15.08 -17.66
N ASN A 212 -18.07 -15.47 -16.48
CA ASN A 212 -18.95 -15.66 -15.33
C ASN A 212 -19.70 -14.37 -14.96
N HIS A 213 -19.00 -13.24 -14.91
CA HIS A 213 -19.61 -11.93 -14.61
C HIS A 213 -20.67 -11.54 -15.65
N LEU A 214 -20.45 -11.86 -16.92
CA LEU A 214 -21.40 -11.60 -18.02
C LEU A 214 -22.51 -12.66 -18.13
N GLY A 215 -22.51 -13.70 -17.30
CA GLY A 215 -23.46 -14.80 -17.35
C GLY A 215 -23.25 -15.73 -18.56
N ILE A 216 -22.05 -15.74 -19.14
CA ILE A 216 -21.70 -16.62 -20.26
C ILE A 216 -21.41 -18.02 -19.69
N VAL A 217 -22.11 -19.03 -20.23
CA VAL A 217 -21.87 -20.45 -19.89
C VAL A 217 -20.78 -21.00 -20.83
N LEU A 218 -19.68 -21.45 -20.25
CA LEU A 218 -18.65 -22.18 -20.99
C LEU A 218 -19.02 -23.67 -20.98
N ASN A 219 -19.28 -24.24 -22.16
CA ASN A 219 -19.44 -25.70 -22.34
C ASN A 219 -18.07 -26.25 -22.78
N GLU A 220 -17.57 -27.22 -22.04
CA GLU A 220 -16.40 -28.02 -22.45
C GLU A 220 -16.77 -29.05 -23.54
#